data_11478fa1f38802f0f1575ef2c8a0e2b3
#
_entry.id   11478fa1f38802f0f1575ef2c8a0e2b3
#
_cell.length_a   1.000
_cell.length_b   1.000
_cell.length_c   1.000
_cell.angle_alpha   90.00
_cell.angle_beta   90.00
_cell.angle_gamma   90.00
#
_symmetry.space_group_name_H-M   'P 1'
#
loop_
_entity.id
_entity.type
_entity.pdbx_description
1 polymer ?
#
loop_
_entity_poly.entity_id
_entity_poly.type
_entity_poly.pdbx_seq_one_letter_code
_entity_poly.pdbx_strand_id
1 'polypeptide(L)'
;MNEQGFITHAESALSAASRSLIEHSTEEVLSIASGSLLFPTFCDLHLHAPQFMYQGNGLDLPLMQWLDKYTFKAEESLDNDVALARRVYTHLAKRLIEYGTGAVLLFGTIKEESKYASCPFHNNIKRVTGFS
;
A
#
# COMPACT_ATOMS: atom_id res chain seq x y z
N MET A 1 17.99 -13.72 1.26
CA MET A 1 17.01 -14.16 0.25
C MET A 1 17.75 -14.42 -1.05
N ASN A 2 17.27 -15.36 -1.88
CA ASN A 2 17.84 -15.57 -3.21
C ASN A 2 17.29 -14.54 -4.22
N GLU A 3 17.77 -14.57 -5.46
CA GLU A 3 17.34 -13.67 -6.54
C GLU A 3 15.84 -13.78 -6.87
N GLN A 4 15.19 -14.89 -6.51
CA GLN A 4 13.77 -15.13 -6.69
C GLN A 4 12.92 -14.66 -5.49
N GLY A 5 13.54 -14.09 -4.46
CA GLY A 5 12.87 -13.54 -3.28
C GLY A 5 12.54 -14.56 -2.19
N PHE A 6 13.02 -15.80 -2.29
CA PHE A 6 12.80 -16.80 -1.24
C PHE A 6 13.79 -16.64 -0.09
N ILE A 7 13.32 -16.84 1.14
CA ILE A 7 14.17 -16.94 2.33
C ILE A 7 14.96 -18.26 2.24
N THR A 8 16.27 -18.20 2.23
CA THR A 8 17.15 -19.36 2.11
C THR A 8 17.71 -19.84 3.43
N HIS A 9 17.68 -18.99 4.45
CA HIS A 9 18.16 -19.30 5.80
C HIS A 9 17.31 -18.58 6.85
N ALA A 10 16.87 -19.28 7.88
CA ALA A 10 16.07 -18.74 8.99
C ALA A 10 16.39 -19.55 10.27
N GLU A 11 17.43 -19.14 10.98
CA GLU A 11 17.87 -19.75 12.21
C GLU A 11 18.27 -18.67 13.23
N SER A 12 18.54 -19.12 14.47
CA SER A 12 19.12 -18.24 15.47
C SER A 12 20.45 -17.65 15.00
N ALA A 13 20.64 -16.35 15.21
CA ALA A 13 21.92 -15.67 14.93
C ALA A 13 23.11 -16.33 15.67
N LEU A 14 22.84 -17.08 16.74
CA LEU A 14 23.87 -17.81 17.51
C LEU A 14 24.22 -19.17 16.93
N SER A 15 23.50 -19.67 15.92
CA SER A 15 23.83 -20.94 15.26
C SER A 15 25.15 -20.82 14.51
N ALA A 16 25.85 -21.95 14.38
CA ALA A 16 27.14 -22.00 13.64
C ALA A 16 26.95 -21.60 12.18
N ALA A 17 25.84 -22.04 11.57
CA ALA A 17 25.47 -21.69 10.19
C ALA A 17 25.25 -20.19 10.00
N SER A 18 24.47 -19.57 10.91
CA SER A 18 24.22 -18.11 10.86
C SER A 18 25.48 -17.31 11.05
N ARG A 19 26.35 -17.68 11.98
CA ARG A 19 27.64 -17.01 12.20
C ARG A 19 28.53 -17.10 10.96
N SER A 20 28.64 -18.28 10.36
CA SER A 20 29.42 -18.46 9.13
C SER A 20 28.88 -17.61 7.98
N LEU A 21 27.54 -17.52 7.82
CA LEU A 21 26.93 -16.67 6.79
C LEU A 21 27.24 -15.18 7.03
N ILE A 22 27.16 -14.70 8.28
CA ILE A 22 27.48 -13.33 8.64
C ILE A 22 28.94 -12.99 8.38
N GLU A 23 29.87 -13.87 8.80
CA GLU A 23 31.32 -13.69 8.65
C GLU A 23 31.75 -13.67 7.19
N HIS A 24 31.09 -14.43 6.32
CA HIS A 24 31.45 -14.52 4.89
C HIS A 24 30.57 -13.66 3.99
N SER A 25 29.64 -12.91 4.56
CA SER A 25 28.76 -12.01 3.79
C SER A 25 29.56 -10.83 3.24
N THR A 26 29.42 -10.56 1.96
CA THR A 26 29.87 -9.33 1.32
C THR A 26 28.84 -8.21 1.39
N GLU A 27 27.63 -8.52 1.83
CA GLU A 27 26.50 -7.60 1.94
C GLU A 27 26.42 -7.02 3.35
N GLU A 28 25.79 -5.85 3.45
CA GLU A 28 25.53 -5.21 4.74
C GLU A 28 24.57 -6.07 5.58
N VAL A 29 24.95 -6.36 6.81
CA VAL A 29 24.12 -7.07 7.78
C VAL A 29 23.25 -6.07 8.52
N LEU A 30 21.95 -6.07 8.24
CA LEU A 30 20.99 -5.23 8.93
C LEU A 30 20.58 -5.85 10.26
N SER A 31 20.90 -5.16 11.35
CA SER A 31 20.43 -5.52 12.70
C SER A 31 19.21 -4.69 13.10
N ILE A 32 18.12 -5.34 13.48
CA ILE A 32 16.93 -4.68 14.00
C ILE A 32 16.93 -4.67 15.52
N ALA A 33 16.25 -3.67 16.14
CA ALA A 33 16.20 -3.54 17.59
C ALA A 33 15.52 -4.75 18.23
N SER A 34 15.92 -5.06 19.47
CA SER A 34 15.30 -6.14 20.26
C SER A 34 13.80 -5.89 20.42
N GLY A 35 12.99 -6.92 20.20
CA GLY A 35 11.53 -6.84 20.21
C GLY A 35 10.90 -6.44 18.86
N SER A 36 11.71 -6.06 17.88
CA SER A 36 11.23 -5.80 16.52
C SER A 36 11.02 -7.11 15.75
N LEU A 37 10.08 -7.08 14.81
CA LEU A 37 9.75 -8.21 13.95
C LEU A 37 9.81 -7.76 12.49
N LEU A 38 10.34 -8.62 11.62
CA LEU A 38 10.32 -8.42 10.18
C LEU A 38 9.17 -9.24 9.59
N PHE A 39 8.22 -8.55 8.95
CA PHE A 39 7.09 -9.18 8.27
C PHE A 39 7.15 -8.90 6.76
N PRO A 40 6.59 -9.80 5.93
CA PRO A 40 6.22 -9.45 4.56
C PRO A 40 5.26 -8.25 4.56
N THR A 41 5.31 -7.42 3.52
CA THR A 41 4.35 -6.33 3.36
C THR A 41 2.94 -6.87 3.20
N PHE A 42 1.95 -6.11 3.72
CA PHE A 42 0.55 -6.46 3.55
C PHE A 42 0.10 -6.27 2.09
N CYS A 43 -0.87 -7.08 1.68
CA CYS A 43 -1.53 -6.98 0.39
C CYS A 43 -3.01 -6.67 0.62
N ASP A 44 -3.45 -5.48 0.18
CA ASP A 44 -4.85 -5.08 0.23
C ASP A 44 -5.49 -5.30 -1.14
N LEU A 45 -6.41 -6.27 -1.22
CA LEU A 45 -7.06 -6.66 -2.47
C LEU A 45 -8.38 -5.94 -2.73
N HIS A 46 -8.79 -4.99 -1.88
CA HIS A 46 -10.04 -4.26 -2.05
C HIS A 46 -9.97 -2.86 -1.42
N LEU A 47 -9.34 -1.93 -2.11
CA LEU A 47 -9.15 -0.55 -1.64
C LEU A 47 -9.78 0.45 -2.62
N HIS A 48 -10.78 1.20 -2.17
CA HIS A 48 -11.36 2.31 -2.92
C HIS A 48 -10.61 3.62 -2.61
N ALA A 49 -9.78 4.08 -3.53
CA ALA A 49 -8.93 5.25 -3.32
C ALA A 49 -9.69 6.55 -2.98
N PRO A 50 -10.87 6.84 -3.59
CA PRO A 50 -11.66 8.03 -3.24
C PRO A 50 -12.14 8.05 -1.79
N GLN A 51 -12.32 6.89 -1.15
CA GLN A 51 -12.78 6.78 0.22
C GLN A 51 -11.80 7.37 1.24
N PHE A 52 -10.53 7.54 0.85
CA PHE A 52 -9.53 8.20 1.69
C PHE A 52 -9.93 9.61 2.10
N MET A 53 -10.72 10.32 1.28
CA MET A 53 -11.17 11.70 1.56
C MET A 53 -12.13 11.80 2.75
N TYR A 54 -12.89 10.74 3.03
CA TYR A 54 -13.95 10.75 4.05
C TYR A 54 -13.91 9.54 4.97
N GLN A 55 -12.76 8.87 5.03
CA GLN A 55 -12.54 7.68 5.85
C GLN A 55 -13.01 7.90 7.29
N GLY A 56 -13.83 6.98 7.79
CA GLY A 56 -14.41 7.03 9.14
C GLY A 56 -15.66 7.89 9.29
N ASN A 57 -16.12 8.57 8.23
CA ASN A 57 -17.33 9.40 8.29
C ASN A 57 -18.59 8.63 7.90
N GLY A 58 -19.71 8.95 8.56
CA GLY A 58 -21.04 8.46 8.20
C GLY A 58 -21.27 6.96 8.42
N LEU A 59 -20.54 6.34 9.33
CA LEU A 59 -20.65 4.90 9.64
C LEU A 59 -22.01 4.50 10.23
N ASP A 60 -22.80 5.47 10.67
CA ASP A 60 -24.16 5.34 11.19
C ASP A 60 -25.22 5.32 10.09
N LEU A 61 -24.87 5.65 8.84
CA LEU A 61 -25.82 5.75 7.74
C LEU A 61 -26.06 4.40 7.06
N PRO A 62 -27.30 4.16 6.56
CA PRO A 62 -27.55 3.08 5.61
C PRO A 62 -26.68 3.23 4.36
N LEU A 63 -26.28 2.10 3.76
CA LEU A 63 -25.30 2.07 2.65
C LEU A 63 -25.63 3.06 1.52
N MET A 64 -26.87 3.09 1.02
CA MET A 64 -27.24 3.98 -0.09
C MET A 64 -27.14 5.46 0.28
N GLN A 65 -27.49 5.82 1.52
CA GLN A 65 -27.35 7.20 2.00
C GLN A 65 -25.88 7.57 2.19
N TRP A 66 -25.05 6.63 2.64
CA TRP A 66 -23.61 6.83 2.76
C TRP A 66 -22.94 7.02 1.39
N LEU A 67 -23.31 6.19 0.40
CA LEU A 67 -22.82 6.32 -0.98
C LEU A 67 -23.18 7.70 -1.56
N ASP A 68 -24.42 8.12 -1.46
CA ASP A 68 -24.90 9.40 -2.00
C ASP A 68 -24.26 10.61 -1.30
N LYS A 69 -24.12 10.53 0.02
CA LYS A 69 -23.63 11.65 0.82
C LYS A 69 -22.10 11.83 0.70
N TYR A 70 -21.34 10.74 0.58
CA TYR A 70 -19.88 10.76 0.64
C TYR A 70 -19.23 10.23 -0.63
N THR A 71 -19.53 9.00 -1.04
CA THR A 71 -18.77 8.29 -2.09
C THR A 71 -18.91 8.99 -3.44
N PHE A 72 -20.13 9.19 -3.93
CA PHE A 72 -20.36 9.77 -5.25
C PHE A 72 -19.82 11.20 -5.33
N LYS A 73 -19.93 11.98 -4.26
CA LYS A 73 -19.39 13.35 -4.21
C LYS A 73 -17.84 13.36 -4.21
N ALA A 74 -17.23 12.44 -3.50
CA ALA A 74 -15.78 12.32 -3.49
C ALA A 74 -15.25 11.91 -4.87
N GLU A 75 -15.87 10.90 -5.49
CA GLU A 75 -15.50 10.45 -6.84
C GLU A 75 -15.70 11.55 -7.88
N GLU A 76 -16.83 12.25 -7.86
CA GLU A 76 -17.11 13.39 -8.75
C GLU A 76 -16.08 14.52 -8.56
N SER A 77 -15.74 14.83 -7.31
CA SER A 77 -14.74 15.87 -7.00
C SER A 77 -13.36 15.52 -7.58
N LEU A 78 -12.94 14.26 -7.45
CA LEU A 78 -11.67 13.79 -7.99
C LEU A 78 -11.69 13.71 -9.52
N ASP A 79 -12.82 13.34 -10.11
CA ASP A 79 -12.98 13.28 -11.56
C ASP A 79 -13.02 14.68 -12.21
N ASN A 80 -13.40 15.70 -11.47
CA ASN A 80 -13.45 17.08 -11.95
C ASN A 80 -12.18 17.89 -11.63
N ASP A 81 -11.32 17.40 -10.72
CA ASP A 81 -10.05 18.05 -10.36
C ASP A 81 -8.89 17.04 -10.28
N VAL A 82 -8.19 16.88 -11.40
CA VAL A 82 -7.04 15.98 -11.51
C VAL A 82 -5.90 16.37 -10.54
N ALA A 83 -5.76 17.66 -10.20
CA ALA A 83 -4.75 18.11 -9.25
C ALA A 83 -5.13 17.68 -7.83
N LEU A 84 -6.41 17.75 -7.46
CA LEU A 84 -6.93 17.20 -6.21
C LEU A 84 -6.72 15.69 -6.17
N ALA A 85 -7.09 14.97 -7.24
CA ALA A 85 -6.89 13.52 -7.33
C ALA A 85 -5.42 13.13 -7.09
N ARG A 86 -4.49 13.84 -7.72
CA ARG A 86 -3.05 13.61 -7.52
C ARG A 86 -2.62 13.82 -6.07
N ARG A 87 -3.07 14.88 -5.42
CA ARG A 87 -2.76 15.14 -4.00
C ARG A 87 -3.30 14.03 -3.11
N VAL A 88 -4.58 13.67 -3.27
CA VAL A 88 -5.27 12.63 -2.48
C VAL A 88 -4.55 11.29 -2.63
N TYR A 89 -4.28 10.86 -3.86
CA TYR A 89 -3.64 9.56 -4.11
C TYR A 89 -2.18 9.53 -3.66
N THR A 90 -1.47 10.66 -3.70
CA THR A 90 -0.12 10.75 -3.13
C THR A 90 -0.14 10.56 -1.61
N HIS A 91 -1.09 11.18 -0.91
CA HIS A 91 -1.24 11.00 0.52
C HIS A 91 -1.67 9.58 0.88
N LEU A 92 -2.60 9.00 0.12
CA LEU A 92 -3.01 7.61 0.30
C LEU A 92 -1.82 6.65 0.15
N ALA A 93 -1.04 6.78 -0.93
CA ALA A 93 0.13 5.94 -1.17
C ALA A 93 1.13 6.03 0.01
N LYS A 94 1.40 7.24 0.49
CA LYS A 94 2.26 7.45 1.65
C LYS A 94 1.74 6.72 2.89
N ARG A 95 0.44 6.85 3.18
CA ARG A 95 -0.20 6.17 4.32
C ARG A 95 -0.13 4.66 4.21
N LEU A 96 -0.39 4.10 3.03
CA LEU A 96 -0.29 2.65 2.81
C LEU A 96 1.12 2.14 3.11
N ILE A 97 2.15 2.84 2.65
CA ILE A 97 3.55 2.48 2.94
C ILE A 97 3.84 2.59 4.45
N GLU A 98 3.40 3.67 5.10
CA GLU A 98 3.57 3.88 6.54
C GLU A 98 2.92 2.76 7.37
N TYR A 99 1.82 2.18 6.88
CA TYR A 99 1.14 1.04 7.51
C TYR A 99 1.59 -0.35 6.99
N GLY A 100 2.67 -0.40 6.21
CA GLY A 100 3.28 -1.64 5.76
C GLY A 100 2.58 -2.32 4.58
N THR A 101 1.70 -1.62 3.86
CA THR A 101 1.05 -2.16 2.66
C THR A 101 1.97 -2.01 1.44
N GLY A 102 2.38 -3.13 0.85
CA GLY A 102 3.28 -3.18 -0.32
C GLY A 102 2.61 -3.53 -1.64
N ALA A 103 1.37 -4.01 -1.61
CA ALA A 103 0.59 -4.28 -2.81
C ALA A 103 -0.88 -3.94 -2.57
N VAL A 104 -1.55 -3.39 -3.59
CA VAL A 104 -2.97 -3.03 -3.52
C VAL A 104 -3.69 -3.34 -4.83
N LEU A 105 -4.93 -3.83 -4.73
CA LEU A 105 -5.91 -3.77 -5.81
C LEU A 105 -6.74 -2.50 -5.60
N LEU A 106 -6.52 -1.50 -6.46
CA LEU A 106 -7.04 -0.16 -6.27
C LEU A 106 -8.24 0.09 -7.18
N PHE A 107 -9.39 0.42 -6.58
CA PHE A 107 -10.55 0.96 -7.27
C PHE A 107 -10.46 2.49 -7.26
N GLY A 108 -10.44 3.08 -8.45
CA GLY A 108 -10.38 4.52 -8.66
C GLY A 108 -11.76 5.11 -9.00
N THR A 109 -11.71 6.32 -9.55
CA THR A 109 -12.85 7.03 -10.11
C THR A 109 -13.17 6.57 -11.54
N ILE A 110 -14.20 7.13 -12.17
CA ILE A 110 -14.68 6.71 -13.49
C ILE A 110 -13.78 7.25 -14.61
N LYS A 111 -13.37 8.54 -14.55
CA LYS A 111 -12.59 9.19 -15.62
C LYS A 111 -11.15 8.68 -15.65
N GLU A 112 -10.66 8.44 -16.85
CA GLU A 112 -9.32 7.91 -17.08
C GLU A 112 -8.21 8.85 -16.57
N GLU A 113 -8.37 10.14 -16.79
CA GLU A 113 -7.40 11.17 -16.39
C GLU A 113 -7.16 11.20 -14.87
N SER A 114 -8.22 11.08 -14.08
CA SER A 114 -8.14 11.00 -12.62
C SER A 114 -7.55 9.66 -12.15
N LYS A 115 -7.80 8.56 -12.89
CA LYS A 115 -7.14 7.26 -12.63
C LYS A 115 -5.63 7.34 -12.83
N TYR A 116 -5.15 8.01 -13.89
CA TYR A 116 -3.72 8.20 -14.12
C TYR A 116 -3.05 9.11 -13.07
N ALA A 117 -3.82 9.97 -12.41
CA ALA A 117 -3.31 10.74 -11.27
C ALA A 117 -2.86 9.84 -10.09
N SER A 118 -3.29 8.57 -10.06
CA SER A 118 -2.81 7.57 -9.10
C SER A 118 -1.39 7.04 -9.39
N CYS A 119 -0.67 7.63 -10.34
CA CYS A 119 0.70 7.25 -10.73
C CYS A 119 1.77 7.27 -9.60
N PRO A 120 1.59 7.95 -8.43
CA PRO A 120 2.53 7.82 -7.31
C PRO A 120 2.75 6.39 -6.80
N PHE A 121 1.83 5.46 -7.13
CA PHE A 121 1.95 4.06 -6.75
C PHE A 121 3.00 3.28 -7.56
N HIS A 122 3.50 3.82 -8.68
CA HIS A 122 4.39 3.07 -9.58
C HIS A 122 5.78 2.76 -9.02
N ASN A 123 6.28 3.54 -8.07
CA ASN A 123 7.66 3.40 -7.61
C ASN A 123 7.83 2.51 -6.37
N ASN A 124 6.78 2.27 -5.58
CA ASN A 124 6.90 1.54 -4.31
C ASN A 124 5.78 0.52 -4.02
N ILE A 125 4.72 0.49 -4.80
CA ILE A 125 3.59 -0.42 -4.59
C ILE A 125 3.21 -1.04 -5.94
N LYS A 126 3.18 -2.37 -6.04
CA LYS A 126 2.69 -3.05 -7.24
C LYS A 126 1.18 -2.84 -7.37
N ARG A 127 0.78 -2.21 -8.48
CA ARG A 127 -0.62 -1.96 -8.82
C ARG A 127 -1.16 -3.15 -9.61
N VAL A 128 -2.26 -3.73 -9.13
CA VAL A 128 -3.13 -4.58 -9.95
C VAL A 128 -4.39 -3.76 -10.23
N THR A 129 -4.61 -3.35 -11.48
CA THR A 129 -5.85 -2.67 -11.88
C THR A 129 -6.92 -3.69 -12.19
N GLY A 130 -7.97 -3.73 -11.37
CA GLY A 130 -9.22 -4.36 -11.73
C GLY A 130 -10.08 -3.37 -12.52
N PHE A 131 -10.62 -3.81 -13.66
CA PHE A 131 -11.64 -3.08 -14.39
C PHE A 131 -13.00 -3.44 -13.81
N SER A 132 -13.82 -2.47 -13.45
CA SER A 132 -15.27 -2.61 -13.30
C SER A 132 -15.92 -2.27 -14.62
#